data_f660b117f90f7162d8df5395a0240810
#
_entry.id   f660b117f90f7162d8df5395a0240810
#
_cell.length_a   1.000
_cell.length_b   1.000
_cell.length_c   1.000
_cell.angle_alpha   90.00
_cell.angle_beta   90.00
_cell.angle_gamma   90.00
#
_symmetry.space_group_name_H-M   'P 1'
#
loop_
_entity.id
_entity.type
_entity.pdbx_description
1 polymer ?
#
loop_
_entity_poly.entity_id
_entity_poly.type
_entity_poly.pdbx_seq_one_letter_code
_entity_poly.pdbx_strand_id
1 'polypeptide(L)'
;MLLVIAHPLIGSGIETLLRLEQRYEVRRVASAAEAAALRDWRPNVALVDGTLLSGSTRMHIGSPTLVLSGTESDGRALLRRLPEGRGWLRKDATAAEFTKMIDGVASGRTTQRTVGTLVTVVIVLLVLAVLLLVIYLMWLALY
;
A
#
# COMPACT_ATOMS: atom_id res chain seq x y z
N MET A 1 -13.07 -3.38 -8.79
CA MET A 1 -11.69 -3.69 -8.44
C MET A 1 -11.02 -4.48 -9.53
N LEU A 2 -9.77 -4.18 -9.89
CA LEU A 2 -9.01 -4.89 -10.93
C LEU A 2 -7.94 -5.78 -10.29
N LEU A 3 -7.87 -7.05 -10.71
CA LEU A 3 -6.78 -7.96 -10.38
C LEU A 3 -5.92 -8.18 -11.62
N VAL A 4 -4.64 -7.84 -11.56
CA VAL A 4 -3.66 -8.07 -12.62
C VAL A 4 -2.67 -9.14 -12.14
N ILE A 5 -3.00 -10.41 -12.39
CA ILE A 5 -2.26 -11.56 -11.85
C ILE A 5 -2.09 -12.60 -12.96
N ALA A 6 -0.83 -12.84 -13.35
CA ALA A 6 -0.51 -13.79 -14.42
C ALA A 6 -0.76 -15.26 -14.00
N HIS A 7 -0.48 -15.61 -12.74
CA HIS A 7 -0.61 -16.98 -12.28
C HIS A 7 -2.08 -17.35 -12.04
N PRO A 8 -2.65 -18.33 -12.77
CA PRO A 8 -4.09 -18.59 -12.74
C PRO A 8 -4.60 -19.06 -11.38
N LEU A 9 -3.85 -19.92 -10.67
CA LEU A 9 -4.26 -20.43 -9.35
C LEU A 9 -4.25 -19.34 -8.27
N ILE A 10 -3.23 -18.48 -8.26
CA ILE A 10 -3.15 -17.38 -7.31
C ILE A 10 -4.26 -16.37 -7.62
N GLY A 11 -4.44 -16.04 -8.90
CA GLY A 11 -5.48 -15.11 -9.33
C GLY A 11 -6.88 -15.58 -8.99
N SER A 12 -7.22 -16.86 -9.23
CA SER A 12 -8.53 -17.40 -8.89
C SER A 12 -8.74 -17.51 -7.38
N GLY A 13 -7.71 -17.85 -6.61
CA GLY A 13 -7.79 -17.89 -5.15
C GLY A 13 -8.11 -16.53 -4.55
N ILE A 14 -7.39 -15.47 -4.95
CA ILE A 14 -7.63 -14.11 -4.49
C ILE A 14 -8.99 -13.59 -4.99
N GLU A 15 -9.36 -13.86 -6.23
CA GLU A 15 -10.66 -13.49 -6.78
C GLU A 15 -11.79 -14.13 -5.97
N THR A 16 -11.71 -15.42 -5.67
CA THR A 16 -12.71 -16.13 -4.85
C THR A 16 -12.81 -15.54 -3.45
N LEU A 17 -11.68 -15.31 -2.81
CA LEU A 17 -11.61 -14.68 -1.49
C LEU A 17 -12.32 -13.32 -1.48
N LEU A 18 -12.05 -12.46 -2.45
CA LEU A 18 -12.65 -11.13 -2.54
C LEU A 18 -14.13 -11.17 -2.90
N ARG A 19 -14.57 -12.15 -3.72
CA ARG A 19 -15.98 -12.34 -4.06
C ARG A 19 -16.79 -12.85 -2.88
N LEU A 20 -16.22 -13.67 -2.01
CA LEU A 20 -16.87 -14.16 -0.77
C LEU A 20 -17.22 -13.02 0.18
N GLU A 21 -16.45 -11.93 0.18
CA GLU A 21 -16.77 -10.73 0.96
C GLU A 21 -18.00 -9.97 0.46
N GLN A 22 -18.51 -10.27 -0.75
CA GLN A 22 -19.69 -9.66 -1.41
C GLN A 22 -19.69 -8.14 -1.46
N ARG A 23 -18.52 -7.52 -1.26
CA ARG A 23 -18.32 -6.06 -1.21
C ARG A 23 -17.64 -5.48 -2.45
N TYR A 24 -17.06 -6.36 -3.27
CA TYR A 24 -16.22 -5.95 -4.40
C TYR A 24 -16.71 -6.55 -5.70
N GLU A 25 -16.90 -5.69 -6.71
CA GLU A 25 -16.97 -6.14 -8.10
C GLU A 25 -15.52 -6.38 -8.57
N VAL A 26 -15.18 -7.64 -8.83
CA VAL A 26 -13.81 -8.05 -9.17
C VAL A 26 -13.75 -8.45 -10.64
N ARG A 27 -12.81 -7.82 -11.37
CA ARG A 27 -12.37 -8.26 -12.70
C ARG A 27 -10.92 -8.71 -12.64
N ARG A 28 -10.62 -9.83 -13.24
CA ARG A 28 -9.27 -10.37 -13.34
C ARG A 28 -8.77 -10.33 -14.77
N VAL A 29 -7.50 -9.94 -14.91
CA VAL A 29 -6.74 -9.98 -16.16
C VAL A 29 -5.37 -10.60 -15.90
N ALA A 30 -4.77 -11.21 -16.91
CA ALA A 30 -3.49 -11.90 -16.77
C ALA A 30 -2.28 -11.01 -17.10
N SER A 31 -2.49 -9.87 -17.74
CA SER A 31 -1.41 -9.01 -18.22
C SER A 31 -1.73 -7.51 -18.11
N ALA A 32 -0.67 -6.70 -18.16
CA ALA A 32 -0.80 -5.25 -18.24
C ALA A 32 -1.49 -4.79 -19.53
N ALA A 33 -1.29 -5.51 -20.64
CA ALA A 33 -1.91 -5.19 -21.91
C ALA A 33 -3.43 -5.38 -21.83
N GLU A 34 -3.90 -6.47 -21.22
CA GLU A 34 -5.33 -6.69 -20.97
C GLU A 34 -5.90 -5.62 -20.02
N ALA A 35 -5.18 -5.25 -18.99
CA ALA A 35 -5.60 -4.16 -18.09
C ALA A 35 -5.78 -2.83 -18.84
N ALA A 36 -4.83 -2.50 -19.73
CA ALA A 36 -4.90 -1.29 -20.56
C ALA A 36 -6.03 -1.33 -21.61
N ALA A 37 -6.47 -2.51 -22.03
CA ALA A 37 -7.57 -2.69 -22.98
C ALA A 37 -8.96 -2.43 -22.34
N LEU A 38 -9.06 -2.41 -21.00
CA LEU A 38 -10.30 -2.13 -20.28
C LEU A 38 -10.62 -0.63 -20.23
N ARG A 39 -10.71 0.02 -21.38
CA ARG A 39 -10.88 1.49 -21.49
C ARG A 39 -12.19 2.02 -20.88
N ASP A 40 -13.22 1.21 -20.93
CA ASP A 40 -14.58 1.61 -20.51
C ASP A 40 -14.85 1.30 -19.03
N TRP A 41 -13.90 0.67 -18.35
CA TRP A 41 -14.04 0.29 -16.96
C TRP A 41 -12.92 0.86 -16.10
N ARG A 42 -13.27 1.72 -15.16
CA ARG A 42 -12.31 2.34 -14.24
C ARG A 42 -12.45 1.71 -12.85
N PRO A 43 -11.49 0.88 -12.44
CA PRO A 43 -11.49 0.31 -11.10
C PRO A 43 -11.17 1.37 -10.05
N ASN A 44 -11.82 1.29 -8.89
CA ASN A 44 -11.49 2.15 -7.74
C ASN A 44 -10.14 1.78 -7.13
N VAL A 45 -9.75 0.51 -7.22
CA VAL A 45 -8.46 -0.03 -6.75
C VAL A 45 -8.00 -1.13 -7.71
N ALA A 46 -6.71 -1.16 -8.00
CA ALA A 46 -6.06 -2.25 -8.71
C ALA A 46 -5.11 -3.02 -7.77
N LEU A 47 -5.04 -4.33 -7.95
CA LEU A 47 -4.12 -5.22 -7.27
C LEU A 47 -3.24 -5.89 -8.33
N VAL A 48 -1.94 -5.67 -8.28
CA VAL A 48 -0.98 -6.10 -9.31
C VAL A 48 0.04 -7.06 -8.74
N ASP A 49 0.23 -8.20 -9.39
CA ASP A 49 1.32 -9.11 -9.03
C ASP A 49 2.67 -8.47 -9.34
N GLY A 50 3.54 -8.41 -8.33
CA GLY A 50 4.88 -7.88 -8.43
C GLY A 50 5.74 -8.56 -9.49
N THR A 51 5.47 -9.82 -9.83
CA THR A 51 6.17 -10.54 -10.90
C THR A 51 5.98 -9.89 -12.26
N LEU A 52 4.82 -9.29 -12.51
CA LEU A 52 4.54 -8.56 -13.75
C LEU A 52 5.30 -7.22 -13.83
N LEU A 53 5.69 -6.67 -12.68
CA LEU A 53 6.44 -5.41 -12.59
C LEU A 53 7.95 -5.62 -12.66
N SER A 54 8.43 -6.83 -12.41
CA SER A 54 9.87 -7.12 -12.33
C SER A 54 10.59 -7.02 -13.69
N GLY A 55 9.88 -7.24 -14.79
CA GLY A 55 10.43 -7.23 -16.15
C GLY A 55 9.96 -6.07 -17.02
N SER A 56 9.06 -5.21 -16.55
CA SER A 56 8.42 -4.23 -17.42
C SER A 56 8.86 -2.79 -17.16
N THR A 57 8.93 -2.08 -18.24
CA THR A 57 8.83 -0.62 -18.29
C THR A 57 7.54 -0.19 -17.59
N ARG A 58 7.55 0.95 -16.94
CA ARG A 58 6.46 1.56 -16.15
C ARG A 58 5.05 1.15 -16.58
N MET A 59 4.33 0.45 -15.69
CA MET A 59 2.93 0.12 -15.90
C MET A 59 2.07 1.29 -15.41
N HIS A 60 1.11 1.72 -16.22
CA HIS A 60 0.14 2.74 -15.85
C HIS A 60 -1.26 2.12 -15.89
N ILE A 61 -1.96 2.13 -14.76
CA ILE A 61 -3.30 1.51 -14.64
C ILE A 61 -4.39 2.57 -14.50
N GLY A 62 -4.00 3.81 -14.13
CA GLY A 62 -4.95 4.92 -14.00
C GLY A 62 -5.83 4.84 -12.75
N SER A 63 -5.50 3.98 -11.79
CA SER A 63 -6.23 3.85 -10.52
C SER A 63 -5.27 3.51 -9.38
N PRO A 64 -5.64 3.85 -8.12
CA PRO A 64 -4.84 3.52 -6.95
C PRO A 64 -4.48 2.03 -6.93
N THR A 65 -3.18 1.73 -6.84
CA THR A 65 -2.67 0.37 -7.05
C THR A 65 -1.98 -0.18 -5.80
N LEU A 66 -2.30 -1.42 -5.45
CA LEU A 66 -1.60 -2.23 -4.47
C LEU A 66 -0.73 -3.26 -5.18
N VAL A 67 0.48 -3.47 -4.69
CA VAL A 67 1.41 -4.47 -5.22
C VAL A 67 1.36 -5.73 -4.36
N LEU A 68 1.22 -6.90 -5.01
CA LEU A 68 1.41 -8.20 -4.36
C LEU A 68 2.86 -8.62 -4.46
N SER A 69 3.51 -8.88 -3.35
CA SER A 69 4.90 -9.33 -3.30
C SER A 69 5.09 -10.47 -2.30
N GLY A 70 6.12 -11.28 -2.49
CA GLY A 70 6.51 -12.32 -1.52
C GLY A 70 7.25 -11.74 -0.32
N THR A 71 7.96 -10.61 -0.50
CA THR A 71 8.75 -9.96 0.55
C THR A 71 8.45 -8.47 0.67
N GLU A 72 8.72 -7.91 1.84
CA GLU A 72 8.54 -6.47 2.09
C GLU A 72 9.49 -5.61 1.27
N SER A 73 10.76 -6.04 1.16
CA SER A 73 11.78 -5.34 0.40
C SER A 73 11.40 -5.19 -1.07
N ASP A 74 10.96 -6.28 -1.69
CA ASP A 74 10.52 -6.29 -3.08
C ASP A 74 9.25 -5.46 -3.25
N GLY A 75 8.28 -5.63 -2.35
CA GLY A 75 7.05 -4.85 -2.37
C GLY A 75 7.29 -3.35 -2.36
N ARG A 76 8.19 -2.88 -1.49
CA ARG A 76 8.58 -1.46 -1.44
C ARG A 76 9.36 -0.99 -2.66
N ALA A 77 10.24 -1.84 -3.21
CA ALA A 77 11.01 -1.51 -4.40
C ALA A 77 10.10 -1.39 -5.64
N LEU A 78 9.15 -2.32 -5.79
CA LEU A 78 8.19 -2.33 -6.88
C LEU A 78 7.18 -1.18 -6.79
N LEU A 79 6.76 -0.83 -5.57
CA LEU A 79 5.85 0.29 -5.33
C LEU A 79 6.42 1.62 -5.86
N ARG A 80 7.74 1.83 -5.72
CA ARG A 80 8.40 3.04 -6.25
C ARG A 80 8.39 3.15 -7.78
N ARG A 81 8.11 2.06 -8.48
CA ARG A 81 8.02 2.02 -9.95
C ARG A 81 6.62 2.36 -10.48
N LEU A 82 5.63 2.37 -9.59
CA LEU A 82 4.23 2.63 -9.93
C LEU A 82 3.83 4.04 -9.49
N PRO A 83 3.49 4.95 -10.40
CA PRO A 83 3.01 6.30 -10.04
C PRO A 83 1.75 6.27 -9.17
N GLU A 84 0.86 5.31 -9.43
CA GLU A 84 -0.39 5.10 -8.69
C GLU A 84 -0.24 4.16 -7.50
N GLY A 85 0.97 3.70 -7.19
CA GLY A 85 1.24 2.80 -6.06
C GLY A 85 0.85 3.42 -4.73
N ARG A 86 -0.01 2.74 -3.97
CA ARG A 86 -0.50 3.20 -2.66
C ARG A 86 -0.11 2.30 -1.51
N GLY A 87 0.35 1.10 -1.79
CA GLY A 87 0.78 0.14 -0.80
C GLY A 87 1.16 -1.20 -1.41
N TRP A 88 1.62 -2.09 -0.57
CA TRP A 88 1.96 -3.45 -0.95
C TRP A 88 1.35 -4.44 0.03
N LEU A 89 1.08 -5.65 -0.43
CA LEU A 89 0.55 -6.76 0.34
C LEU A 89 1.36 -8.01 0.09
N ARG A 90 1.46 -8.86 1.09
CA ARG A 90 2.03 -10.19 0.92
C ARG A 90 1.06 -11.08 0.14
N LYS A 91 1.59 -12.00 -0.66
CA LYS A 91 0.77 -12.97 -1.42
C LYS A 91 0.04 -13.96 -0.52
N ASP A 92 0.54 -14.18 0.68
CA ASP A 92 -0.02 -15.05 1.72
C ASP A 92 -0.76 -14.28 2.82
N ALA A 93 -1.11 -13.02 2.57
CA ALA A 93 -1.89 -12.21 3.48
C ALA A 93 -3.28 -12.81 3.71
N THR A 94 -3.84 -12.59 4.89
CA THR A 94 -5.18 -13.04 5.24
C THR A 94 -6.27 -12.23 4.54
N ALA A 95 -7.48 -12.76 4.45
CA ALA A 95 -8.64 -12.05 3.91
C ALA A 95 -8.86 -10.70 4.59
N ALA A 96 -8.72 -10.65 5.91
CA ALA A 96 -8.88 -9.43 6.69
C ALA A 96 -7.82 -8.37 6.35
N GLU A 97 -6.56 -8.77 6.10
CA GLU A 97 -5.50 -7.86 5.67
C GLU A 97 -5.76 -7.31 4.26
N PHE A 98 -6.21 -8.18 3.33
CA PHE A 98 -6.62 -7.76 1.99
C PHE A 98 -7.73 -6.71 2.07
N THR A 99 -8.82 -7.02 2.77
CA THR A 99 -9.98 -6.13 2.92
C THR A 99 -9.58 -4.79 3.53
N LYS A 100 -8.82 -4.81 4.63
CA LYS A 100 -8.35 -3.60 5.31
C LYS A 100 -7.51 -2.70 4.40
N MET A 101 -6.60 -3.29 3.62
CA MET A 101 -5.74 -2.52 2.72
C MET A 101 -6.52 -1.96 1.53
N ILE A 102 -7.39 -2.77 0.93
CA ILE A 102 -8.23 -2.35 -0.19
C ILE A 102 -9.14 -1.20 0.23
N ASP A 103 -9.83 -1.31 1.36
CA ASP A 103 -10.71 -0.28 1.90
C ASP A 103 -9.92 1.00 2.24
N GLY A 104 -8.72 0.86 2.79
CA GLY A 104 -7.83 1.97 3.07
C GLY A 104 -7.47 2.75 1.81
N VAL A 105 -7.12 2.06 0.74
CA VAL A 105 -6.76 2.67 -0.55
C VAL A 105 -7.98 3.21 -1.28
N ALA A 106 -9.09 2.49 -1.28
CA ALA A 106 -10.34 2.91 -1.91
C ALA A 106 -10.91 4.19 -1.26
N SER A 107 -10.75 4.35 0.05
CA SER A 107 -11.19 5.54 0.79
C SER A 107 -10.21 6.73 0.71
N GLY A 108 -9.15 6.63 -0.09
CA GLY A 108 -8.12 7.66 -0.20
C GLY A 108 -7.23 7.80 1.04
N ARG A 109 -7.40 6.94 2.03
CA ARG A 109 -6.48 6.83 3.17
C ARG A 109 -5.26 6.07 2.70
N THR A 110 -4.28 6.80 2.19
CA THR A 110 -2.96 6.23 1.97
C THR A 110 -2.47 5.71 3.31
N THR A 111 -2.41 4.40 3.46
CA THR A 111 -1.76 3.76 4.60
C THR A 111 -0.25 3.88 4.42
N GLN A 112 0.21 5.09 4.19
CA GLN A 112 1.59 5.44 4.42
C GLN A 112 1.70 5.46 5.95
N ARG A 113 2.26 4.41 6.46
CA ARG A 113 2.46 4.13 7.88
C ARG A 113 3.11 5.35 8.52
N THR A 114 2.30 6.20 9.14
CA THR A 114 2.67 7.41 9.89
C THR A 114 3.40 7.06 11.20
N VAL A 115 3.98 5.85 11.28
CA VAL A 115 4.78 5.43 12.43
C VAL A 115 6.02 6.33 12.56
N GLY A 116 6.60 6.78 11.44
CA GLY A 116 7.74 7.70 11.47
C GLY A 116 7.39 9.07 12.04
N THR A 117 6.24 9.63 11.68
CA THR A 117 5.85 10.99 12.09
C THR A 117 5.53 11.06 13.59
N LEU A 118 4.80 10.07 14.13
CA LEU A 118 4.52 10.00 15.56
C LEU A 118 5.79 9.86 16.41
N VAL A 119 6.70 8.98 16.01
CA VAL A 119 7.99 8.81 16.70
C VAL A 119 8.82 10.09 16.61
N THR A 120 8.87 10.75 15.47
CA THR A 120 9.60 12.03 15.33
C THR A 120 9.00 13.11 16.21
N VAL A 121 7.68 13.26 16.26
CA VAL A 121 7.01 14.24 17.11
C VAL A 121 7.28 13.96 18.59
N VAL A 122 7.22 12.71 19.03
CA VAL A 122 7.53 12.34 20.44
C VAL A 122 8.99 12.66 20.78
N ILE A 123 9.94 12.35 19.89
CA ILE A 123 11.37 12.67 20.12
C ILE A 123 11.57 14.18 20.21
N VAL A 124 10.97 14.97 19.32
CA VAL A 124 11.09 16.44 19.35
C VAL A 124 10.52 17.02 20.64
N LEU A 125 9.35 16.56 21.08
CA LEU A 125 8.75 16.99 22.35
C LEU A 125 9.62 16.64 23.55
N LEU A 126 10.23 15.46 23.56
CA LEU A 126 11.10 15.00 24.63
C LEU A 126 12.39 15.85 24.69
N VAL A 127 13.00 16.14 23.57
CA VAL A 127 14.19 17.04 23.49
C VAL A 127 13.83 18.44 23.97
N LEU A 128 12.70 18.97 23.56
CA LEU A 128 12.23 20.29 24.00
C LEU A 128 11.98 20.35 25.52
N ALA A 129 11.37 19.30 26.08
CA ALA A 129 11.14 19.20 27.52
C ALA A 129 12.45 19.15 28.34
N VAL A 130 13.46 18.38 27.84
CA VAL A 130 14.78 18.32 28.47
C VAL A 130 15.48 19.68 28.42
N LEU A 131 15.38 20.37 27.29
CA LEU A 131 16.00 21.69 27.12
C LEU A 131 15.38 22.73 28.05
N LEU A 132 14.06 22.74 28.20
CA LEU A 132 13.35 23.61 29.16
C LEU A 132 13.74 23.28 30.59
N LEU A 133 13.88 22.01 30.94
CA LEU A 133 14.32 21.58 32.26
C LEU A 133 15.73 22.11 32.58
N VAL A 134 16.67 22.00 31.65
CA VAL A 134 18.04 22.51 31.83
C VAL A 134 18.04 24.01 32.02
N ILE A 135 17.28 24.76 31.22
CA ILE A 135 17.15 26.20 31.36
C ILE A 135 16.57 26.57 32.75
N TYR A 136 15.55 25.84 33.18
CA TYR A 136 14.94 26.06 34.51
C TYR A 136 15.93 25.80 35.65
N LEU A 137 16.69 24.71 35.58
CA LEU A 137 17.72 24.39 36.58
C LEU A 137 18.86 25.45 36.61
N MET A 138 19.26 25.90 35.41
CA MET A 138 20.27 26.97 35.30
C MET A 138 19.79 28.30 35.89
N TRP A 139 18.52 28.63 35.67
CA TRP A 139 17.90 29.82 36.28
C TRP A 139 17.82 29.69 37.81
N LEU A 140 17.47 28.51 38.33
CA LEU A 140 17.41 28.22 39.77
C LEU A 140 18.78 28.26 40.45
N ALA A 141 19.85 27.91 39.71
CA ALA A 141 21.23 27.94 40.22
C ALA A 141 21.86 29.36 40.25
N LEU A 142 21.30 30.28 39.47
CA LEU A 142 21.78 31.67 39.37
C LEU A 142 21.02 32.65 40.33
N TYR A 143 19.89 32.21 40.87
CA TYR A 143 19.04 33.00 41.74
C TYR A 143 19.00 32.43 43.15
#